data_38c6c1136981ec3a107664e6dcb7f771
#
_entry.id   38c6c1136981ec3a107664e6dcb7f771
#
_cell.length_a   1.000
_cell.length_b   1.000
_cell.length_c   1.000
_cell.angle_alpha   90.00
_cell.angle_beta   90.00
_cell.angle_gamma   90.00
#
_symmetry.space_group_name_H-M   'P 1'
#
loop_
_entity.id
_entity.type
_entity.pdbx_description
1 polymer ?
#
loop_
_entity_poly.entity_id
_entity_poly.type
_entity_poly.pdbx_seq_one_letter_code
_entity_poly.pdbx_strand_id
1 'polypeptide(L)'
;MNSRAKGARGERELARVLRGYGYDCRRGQQYCGANGDADVVGLPRIHIECKRGQRLNIDDAMLQAIRDRREGEFPAVFHRKNNGKWMVTMLLDDWQEIYKEWRV
;
A
#
# COMPACT_ATOMS: atom_id res chain seq x y z
N MET A 1 21.69 -8.78 -1.21
CA MET A 1 20.81 -7.61 -1.45
C MET A 1 20.13 -7.25 -0.13
N ASN A 2 20.21 -5.99 0.25
CA ASN A 2 19.57 -5.62 1.51
C ASN A 2 18.05 -5.42 1.30
N SER A 3 17.30 -5.61 2.37
CA SER A 3 15.84 -5.54 2.32
C SER A 3 15.31 -4.13 2.02
N ARG A 4 16.08 -3.08 2.38
CA ARG A 4 15.70 -1.71 2.09
C ARG A 4 15.68 -1.42 0.60
N ALA A 5 16.69 -1.87 -0.13
CA ALA A 5 16.75 -1.69 -1.58
C ALA A 5 15.64 -2.46 -2.28
N LYS A 6 15.36 -3.67 -1.81
CA LYS A 6 14.28 -4.50 -2.37
C LYS A 6 12.92 -3.83 -2.14
N GLY A 7 12.69 -3.30 -0.93
CA GLY A 7 11.45 -2.59 -0.61
C GLY A 7 11.28 -1.37 -1.48
N ALA A 8 12.32 -0.58 -1.66
CA ALA A 8 12.26 0.63 -2.46
C ALA A 8 11.91 0.33 -3.93
N ARG A 9 12.45 -0.78 -4.48
CA ARG A 9 12.12 -1.17 -5.85
C ARG A 9 10.65 -1.54 -6.00
N GLY A 10 10.11 -2.29 -5.05
CA GLY A 10 8.70 -2.64 -5.06
C GLY A 10 7.80 -1.42 -4.98
N GLU A 11 8.15 -0.48 -4.13
CA GLU A 11 7.40 0.76 -3.98
C GLU A 11 7.42 1.59 -5.28
N ARG A 12 8.56 1.68 -5.94
CA ARG A 12 8.66 2.39 -7.22
C ARG A 12 7.87 1.69 -8.31
N GLU A 13 7.89 0.36 -8.33
CA GLU A 13 7.11 -0.42 -9.27
C GLU A 13 5.61 -0.14 -9.09
N LEU A 14 5.12 -0.22 -7.85
CA LEU A 14 3.71 0.04 -7.57
C LEU A 14 3.31 1.47 -7.94
N ALA A 15 4.12 2.44 -7.58
CA ALA A 15 3.83 3.84 -7.91
C ALA A 15 3.72 4.03 -9.43
N ARG A 16 4.59 3.38 -10.19
CA ARG A 16 4.53 3.44 -11.66
C ARG A 16 3.22 2.85 -12.19
N VAL A 17 2.80 1.71 -11.66
CA VAL A 17 1.55 1.06 -12.06
C VAL A 17 0.38 2.00 -11.80
N LEU A 18 0.34 2.61 -10.61
CA LEU A 18 -0.76 3.50 -10.25
C LEU A 18 -0.76 4.77 -11.10
N ARG A 19 0.40 5.30 -11.44
CA ARG A 19 0.48 6.42 -12.39
C ARG A 19 -0.05 6.03 -13.77
N GLY A 20 0.13 4.78 -14.16
CA GLY A 20 -0.41 4.28 -15.42
C GLY A 20 -1.93 4.31 -15.46
N TYR A 21 -2.59 4.23 -14.31
CA TYR A 21 -4.04 4.38 -14.22
C TYR A 21 -4.49 5.84 -14.15
N GLY A 22 -3.55 6.79 -14.09
CA GLY A 22 -3.87 8.21 -14.02
C GLY A 22 -3.79 8.82 -12.64
N TYR A 23 -3.33 8.08 -11.63
CA TYR A 23 -3.19 8.61 -10.26
C TYR A 23 -1.80 9.21 -10.06
N ASP A 24 -1.74 10.32 -9.34
CA ASP A 24 -0.48 11.02 -9.09
C ASP A 24 0.26 10.36 -7.91
N CYS A 25 0.69 9.13 -8.11
CA CYS A 25 1.33 8.35 -7.06
C CYS A 25 2.84 8.40 -7.18
N ARG A 26 3.50 8.35 -6.03
CA ARG A 26 4.94 8.29 -5.93
C ARG A 26 5.33 7.53 -4.67
N ARG A 27 6.58 7.10 -4.63
CA ARG A 27 7.12 6.49 -3.43
C ARG A 27 7.09 7.50 -2.30
N GLY A 28 6.66 7.08 -1.11
CA GLY A 28 6.62 7.93 0.05
C GLY A 28 8.02 8.18 0.61
N GLN A 29 8.16 9.22 1.43
CA GLN A 29 9.41 9.52 2.10
C GLN A 29 9.46 8.77 3.41
N GLN A 30 10.50 7.93 3.58
CA GLN A 30 10.66 7.11 4.76
C GLN A 30 11.61 7.83 5.72
N TYR A 31 11.07 8.27 6.85
CA TYR A 31 11.87 8.88 7.90
C TYR A 31 12.11 7.87 9.01
N CYS A 32 13.19 8.03 9.74
CA CYS A 32 13.39 7.31 10.97
C CYS A 32 12.37 7.80 11.99
N GLY A 33 11.44 6.92 12.38
CA GLY A 33 10.42 7.25 13.36
C GLY A 33 9.00 7.08 12.83
N ALA A 34 8.03 7.36 13.69
CA ALA A 34 6.64 6.98 13.46
C ALA A 34 5.86 7.86 12.48
N ASN A 35 6.45 8.97 12.00
CA ASN A 35 5.71 9.96 11.23
C ASN A 35 6.10 10.03 9.76
N GLY A 36 6.70 8.97 9.24
CA GLY A 36 7.01 8.91 7.82
C GLY A 36 5.75 8.72 6.98
N ASP A 37 5.88 8.93 5.69
CA ASP A 37 4.81 8.67 4.74
C ASP A 37 4.50 7.18 4.67
N ALA A 38 3.32 6.84 4.14
CA ALA A 38 3.06 5.49 3.66
C ALA A 38 4.10 5.10 2.60
N ASP A 39 4.21 3.82 2.30
CA ASP A 39 5.18 3.32 1.32
C ASP A 39 5.01 3.97 -0.05
N VAL A 40 3.77 4.18 -0.45
CA VAL A 40 3.40 4.91 -1.67
C VAL A 40 2.33 5.91 -1.28
N VAL A 41 2.40 7.11 -1.84
CA VAL A 41 1.42 8.17 -1.59
C VAL A 41 0.79 8.61 -2.91
N GLY A 42 -0.38 9.23 -2.83
CA GLY A 42 -1.06 9.75 -4.01
C GLY A 42 -2.47 9.24 -4.22
N LEU A 43 -2.96 8.33 -3.35
CA LEU A 43 -4.36 7.94 -3.33
C LEU A 43 -4.99 8.54 -2.06
N PRO A 44 -5.73 9.65 -2.19
CA PRO A 44 -6.32 10.27 -1.00
C PRO A 44 -7.15 9.28 -0.19
N ARG A 45 -7.01 9.33 1.13
CA ARG A 45 -7.74 8.51 2.10
C ARG A 45 -7.34 7.03 2.12
N ILE A 46 -6.30 6.65 1.38
CA ILE A 46 -5.78 5.27 1.43
C ILE A 46 -4.35 5.31 1.93
N HIS A 47 -4.08 4.56 2.99
CA HIS A 47 -2.73 4.35 3.48
C HIS A 47 -2.17 3.10 2.81
N ILE A 48 -1.19 3.27 1.94
CA ILE A 48 -0.67 2.18 1.12
C ILE A 48 0.56 1.57 1.76
N GLU A 49 0.42 0.32 2.19
CA GLU A 49 1.54 -0.52 2.59
C GLU A 49 1.90 -1.39 1.39
N CYS A 50 3.16 -1.40 0.97
CA CYS A 50 3.58 -2.11 -0.23
C CYS A 50 4.43 -3.32 0.14
N LYS A 51 4.07 -4.49 -0.35
CA LYS A 51 4.84 -5.72 -0.14
C LYS A 51 5.06 -6.41 -1.47
N ARG A 52 6.31 -6.48 -1.88
CA ARG A 52 6.72 -7.09 -3.15
C ARG A 52 7.69 -8.23 -2.87
N GLY A 53 7.27 -9.48 -3.12
CA GLY A 53 8.13 -10.64 -2.90
C GLY A 53 7.35 -11.93 -2.77
N GLN A 54 8.05 -13.06 -2.77
CA GLN A 54 7.44 -14.38 -2.77
C GLN A 54 6.84 -14.76 -1.43
N ARG A 55 7.39 -14.26 -0.34
CA ARG A 55 6.90 -14.57 1.00
C ARG A 55 6.26 -13.33 1.59
N LEU A 56 5.02 -13.48 1.97
CA LEU A 56 4.27 -12.39 2.57
C LEU A 56 3.45 -12.92 3.73
N ASN A 57 3.67 -12.34 4.88
CA ASN A 57 2.75 -12.51 5.98
C ASN A 57 1.73 -11.37 5.89
N ILE A 58 0.57 -11.66 5.31
CA ILE A 58 -0.43 -10.63 5.04
C ILE A 58 -1.01 -10.07 6.34
N ASP A 59 -1.14 -10.90 7.37
CA ASP A 59 -1.67 -10.42 8.65
C ASP A 59 -0.74 -9.40 9.28
N ASP A 60 0.58 -9.66 9.28
CA ASP A 60 1.55 -8.71 9.81
C ASP A 60 1.57 -7.41 9.00
N ALA A 61 1.48 -7.53 7.67
CA ALA A 61 1.45 -6.35 6.80
C ALA A 61 0.20 -5.49 7.07
N MET A 62 -0.96 -6.13 7.25
CA MET A 62 -2.18 -5.41 7.58
C MET A 62 -2.09 -4.74 8.95
N LEU A 63 -1.53 -5.42 9.95
CA LEU A 63 -1.35 -4.82 11.27
C LEU A 63 -0.44 -3.59 11.19
N GLN A 64 0.61 -3.67 10.38
CA GLN A 64 1.49 -2.53 10.16
C GLN A 64 0.74 -1.36 9.51
N ALA A 65 -0.05 -1.64 8.47
CA ALA A 65 -0.82 -0.61 7.79
C ALA A 65 -1.84 0.04 8.73
N ILE A 66 -2.52 -0.76 9.55
CA ILE A 66 -3.50 -0.26 10.53
C ILE A 66 -2.81 0.64 11.54
N ARG A 67 -1.65 0.23 12.06
CA ARG A 67 -0.90 0.99 13.05
C ARG A 67 -0.41 2.33 12.50
N ASP A 68 0.05 2.32 11.24
CA ASP A 68 0.75 3.49 10.67
C ASP A 68 -0.19 4.45 9.94
N ARG A 69 -1.43 4.07 9.68
CA ARG A 69 -2.37 4.93 8.98
C ARG A 69 -2.66 6.21 9.77
N ARG A 70 -2.93 7.27 9.04
CA ARG A 70 -3.37 8.52 9.65
C ARG A 70 -4.89 8.50 9.78
N GLU A 71 -5.41 9.37 10.65
CA GLU A 71 -6.85 9.49 10.82
C GLU A 71 -7.51 9.80 9.48
N GLY A 72 -8.62 9.13 9.20
CA GLY A 72 -9.37 9.31 7.96
C GLY A 72 -8.88 8.45 6.80
N GLU A 73 -7.83 7.66 7.01
CA GLU A 73 -7.31 6.78 5.97
C GLU A 73 -7.73 5.34 6.19
N PHE A 74 -8.05 4.65 5.10
CA PHE A 74 -8.23 3.21 5.10
C PHE A 74 -6.87 2.55 4.90
N PRO A 75 -6.45 1.63 5.79
CA PRO A 75 -5.21 0.89 5.59
C PRO A 75 -5.41 -0.19 4.53
N ALA A 76 -4.46 -0.29 3.62
CA ALA A 76 -4.50 -1.31 2.57
C ALA A 76 -3.09 -1.81 2.27
N VAL A 77 -2.97 -3.11 2.00
CA VAL A 77 -1.72 -3.71 1.59
C VAL A 77 -1.82 -4.00 0.10
N PHE A 78 -0.94 -3.36 -0.67
CA PHE A 78 -0.80 -3.59 -2.11
C PHE A 78 0.37 -4.53 -2.26
N HIS A 79 0.15 -5.71 -2.82
CA HIS A 79 1.18 -6.75 -2.79
C HIS A 79 1.21 -7.55 -4.08
N ARG A 80 2.39 -8.10 -4.36
CA ARG A 80 2.61 -8.89 -5.56
C ARG A 80 3.73 -9.90 -5.32
N LYS A 81 3.49 -11.14 -5.73
CA LYS A 81 4.52 -12.17 -5.81
C LYS A 81 5.24 -12.09 -7.15
N ASN A 82 6.41 -12.72 -7.25
CA ASN A 82 7.11 -12.83 -8.54
C ASN A 82 6.18 -13.52 -9.55
N ASN A 83 6.13 -12.98 -10.76
CA ASN A 83 5.28 -13.48 -11.84
C ASN A 83 3.77 -13.44 -11.53
N GLY A 84 3.39 -12.76 -10.46
CA GLY A 84 1.99 -12.60 -10.08
C GLY A 84 1.44 -11.23 -10.48
N LYS A 85 0.19 -11.02 -10.18
CA LYS A 85 -0.47 -9.74 -10.38
C LYS A 85 -0.50 -8.96 -9.07
N TRP A 86 -0.56 -7.64 -9.19
CA TRP A 86 -0.79 -6.80 -8.02
C TRP A 86 -2.18 -7.07 -7.46
N MET A 87 -2.25 -7.21 -6.14
CA MET A 87 -3.49 -7.41 -5.40
C MET A 87 -3.57 -6.39 -4.28
N VAL A 88 -4.79 -6.15 -3.81
CA VAL A 88 -5.04 -5.24 -2.70
C VAL A 88 -5.78 -6.01 -1.62
N THR A 89 -5.25 -5.95 -0.39
CA THR A 89 -5.91 -6.51 0.79
C THR A 89 -6.28 -5.37 1.71
N MET A 90 -7.51 -5.36 2.20
CA MET A 90 -7.97 -4.38 3.18
C MET A 90 -9.02 -5.01 4.07
N LEU A 91 -9.36 -4.32 5.16
CA LEU A 91 -10.39 -4.80 6.06
C LEU A 91 -11.74 -4.79 5.36
N LEU A 92 -12.55 -5.81 5.60
CA LEU A 92 -13.87 -5.90 4.99
C LEU A 92 -14.74 -4.69 5.34
N ASP A 93 -14.66 -4.22 6.58
CA ASP A 93 -15.41 -3.04 7.00
C ASP A 93 -15.10 -1.83 6.12
N ASP A 94 -13.82 -1.65 5.80
CA ASP A 94 -13.38 -0.50 4.98
C ASP A 94 -13.75 -0.69 3.52
N TRP A 95 -13.59 -1.91 3.01
CA TRP A 95 -13.96 -2.22 1.63
C TRP A 95 -15.45 -1.98 1.39
N GLN A 96 -16.28 -2.38 2.33
CA GLN A 96 -17.72 -2.21 2.19
C GLN A 96 -18.12 -0.73 2.18
N GLU A 97 -17.37 0.13 2.90
CA GLU A 97 -17.60 1.57 2.82
C GLU A 97 -17.35 2.11 1.41
N ILE A 98 -16.34 1.59 0.74
CA ILE A 98 -16.06 1.95 -0.66
C ILE A 98 -17.13 1.38 -1.58
N TYR A 99 -17.50 0.13 -1.39
CA TYR A 99 -18.43 -0.56 -2.27
C TYR A 99 -19.81 0.08 -2.26
N LYS A 100 -20.29 0.52 -1.10
CA LYS A 100 -21.62 1.13 -1.02
C LYS A 100 -21.71 2.43 -1.82
N GLU A 101 -20.59 3.15 -1.93
CA GLU A 101 -20.54 4.36 -2.77
C GLU A 101 -20.48 4.02 -4.25
N TRP A 102 -19.71 2.97 -4.58
CA TRP A 102 -19.49 2.58 -5.97
C TRP A 102 -20.75 2.01 -6.63
N ARG A 103 -21.56 1.27 -5.88
CA ARG A 103 -22.71 0.56 -6.45
C ARG A 103 -23.94 1.44 -6.70
N VAL A 104 -23.86 2.69 -6.36
CA VAL A 104 -24.99 3.63 -6.51
C VAL A 104 -25.36 3.83 -7.96
#